data_e3a0ad4034c9d900c975ad1b0630dea5
#
_entry.id   e3a0ad4034c9d900c975ad1b0630dea5
#
_cell.length_a   1.000
_cell.length_b   1.000
_cell.length_c   1.000
_cell.angle_alpha   90.00
_cell.angle_beta   90.00
_cell.angle_gamma   90.00
#
_symmetry.space_group_name_H-M   'P 1'
#
loop_
_entity.id
_entity.type
_entity.pdbx_description
1 polymer ?
#
loop_
_entity_poly.entity_id
_entity_poly.type
_entity_poly.pdbx_seq_one_letter_code
_entity_poly.pdbx_strand_id
1 'polypeptide(L)'
;VVEADEFDRSFLHLHPDIACVTSMDADHLDIYGDKSAIEESFREFADKVTDKTKIFIPKGLPLEGISCAINEEAYFTAFNIRIINSQYVFDVKTPSETLENIEFGLPGKHNLMNALMALAMAKTFGLPTEDIASALRSFKGIKRRFSYQIKSEKLVYIDDYAHHPT
;
A
#
# COMPACT_ATOMS: atom_id res chain seq x y z
N VAL A 1 9.87 5.98 9.39
CA VAL A 1 8.99 4.95 8.80
C VAL A 1 9.57 3.60 9.16
N VAL A 2 8.72 2.66 9.60
CA VAL A 2 9.08 1.30 10.00
C VAL A 2 8.13 0.34 9.29
N GLU A 3 8.65 -0.78 8.76
CA GLU A 3 7.85 -1.92 8.36
C GLU A 3 7.42 -2.65 9.64
N ALA A 4 6.11 -2.71 9.88
CA ALA A 4 5.54 -3.36 11.04
C ALA A 4 5.34 -4.85 10.71
N ASP A 5 6.14 -5.71 11.37
CA ASP A 5 6.13 -7.16 11.15
C ASP A 5 5.12 -7.81 12.11
N GLU A 6 4.11 -8.49 11.54
CA GLU A 6 3.11 -9.23 12.30
C GLU A 6 3.64 -10.57 12.85
N PHE A 7 4.75 -11.05 12.29
CA PHE A 7 5.38 -12.27 12.79
C PHE A 7 5.65 -12.16 14.29
N ASP A 8 5.29 -13.18 15.05
CA ASP A 8 5.46 -13.23 16.51
C ASP A 8 4.82 -12.04 17.26
N ARG A 9 3.83 -11.36 16.64
CA ARG A 9 3.15 -10.16 17.18
C ARG A 9 4.09 -9.01 17.52
N SER A 10 5.29 -8.96 16.93
CA SER A 10 6.29 -7.94 17.25
C SER A 10 5.83 -6.52 16.95
N PHE A 11 4.96 -6.32 15.94
CA PHE A 11 4.36 -5.02 15.63
C PHE A 11 3.53 -4.43 16.79
N LEU A 12 3.04 -5.24 17.73
CA LEU A 12 2.32 -4.77 18.91
C LEU A 12 3.20 -4.03 19.92
N HIS A 13 4.53 -4.09 19.79
CA HIS A 13 5.45 -3.28 20.59
C HIS A 13 5.67 -1.87 20.03
N LEU A 14 5.17 -1.60 18.82
CA LEU A 14 5.27 -0.29 18.20
C LEU A 14 4.22 0.67 18.78
N HIS A 15 4.55 1.97 18.74
CA HIS A 15 3.64 3.07 19.10
C HIS A 15 3.51 4.02 17.90
N PRO A 16 2.72 3.65 16.89
CA PRO A 16 2.62 4.43 15.68
C PRO A 16 1.75 5.68 15.87
N ASP A 17 2.23 6.82 15.37
CA ASP A 17 1.40 8.01 15.17
C ASP A 17 0.46 7.82 13.99
N ILE A 18 0.88 6.99 13.02
CA ILE A 18 0.16 6.69 11.78
C ILE A 18 0.41 5.23 11.42
N ALA A 19 -0.62 4.57 10.98
CA ALA A 19 -0.56 3.20 10.52
C ALA A 19 -1.09 3.05 9.07
N CYS A 20 -0.48 2.14 8.34
CA CYS A 20 -0.95 1.69 7.04
C CYS A 20 -1.05 0.16 7.08
N VAL A 21 -2.25 -0.39 6.97
CA VAL A 21 -2.48 -1.83 6.93
C VAL A 21 -2.85 -2.21 5.51
N THR A 22 -1.99 -2.94 4.82
CA THR A 22 -2.18 -3.28 3.41
C THR A 22 -2.98 -4.55 3.20
N SER A 23 -2.92 -5.49 4.13
CA SER A 23 -3.65 -6.75 4.15
C SER A 23 -3.79 -7.26 5.59
N MET A 24 -4.76 -8.13 5.82
CA MET A 24 -4.93 -8.93 7.03
C MET A 24 -5.09 -10.40 6.64
N ASP A 25 -4.42 -10.82 5.56
CA ASP A 25 -4.45 -12.21 5.10
C ASP A 25 -3.86 -13.12 6.17
N ALA A 26 -4.42 -14.33 6.25
CA ALA A 26 -3.98 -15.32 7.20
C ALA A 26 -2.62 -15.91 6.80
N ASP A 27 -1.56 -15.32 7.30
CA ASP A 27 -0.20 -15.86 7.25
C ASP A 27 0.24 -16.27 8.67
N HIS A 28 1.29 -17.08 8.77
CA HIS A 28 1.85 -17.48 10.06
C HIS A 28 0.83 -18.17 11.01
N LEU A 29 -0.06 -19.03 10.44
CA LEU A 29 -1.06 -19.75 11.23
C LEU A 29 -0.46 -20.69 12.29
N ASP A 30 0.79 -21.09 12.14
CA ASP A 30 1.58 -21.80 13.14
C ASP A 30 1.80 -21.00 14.43
N ILE A 31 1.81 -19.67 14.33
CA ILE A 31 1.96 -18.74 15.47
C ILE A 31 0.61 -18.32 16.02
N TYR A 32 -0.31 -17.96 15.15
CA TYR A 32 -1.60 -17.39 15.53
C TYR A 32 -2.67 -18.44 15.83
N GLY A 33 -2.52 -19.66 15.28
CA GLY A 33 -3.48 -20.74 15.42
C GLY A 33 -4.66 -20.64 14.45
N ASP A 34 -5.32 -19.48 14.35
CA ASP A 34 -6.43 -19.27 13.45
C ASP A 34 -6.50 -17.82 12.91
N LYS A 35 -7.36 -17.62 11.90
CA LYS A 35 -7.56 -16.32 11.25
C LYS A 35 -8.08 -15.25 12.21
N SER A 36 -8.91 -15.61 13.18
CA SER A 36 -9.52 -14.64 14.10
C SER A 36 -8.49 -14.03 15.03
N ALA A 37 -7.48 -14.80 15.46
CA ALA A 37 -6.39 -14.32 16.29
C ALA A 37 -5.48 -13.32 15.53
N ILE A 38 -5.28 -13.55 14.20
CA ILE A 38 -4.57 -12.60 13.35
C ILE A 38 -5.37 -11.29 13.26
N GLU A 39 -6.65 -11.37 12.93
CA GLU A 39 -7.51 -10.19 12.81
C GLU A 39 -7.60 -9.39 14.12
N GLU A 40 -7.65 -10.07 15.27
CA GLU A 40 -7.64 -9.44 16.59
C GLU A 40 -6.33 -8.68 16.83
N SER A 41 -5.18 -9.29 16.48
CA SER A 41 -3.87 -8.65 16.62
C SER A 41 -3.75 -7.39 15.73
N PHE A 42 -4.28 -7.42 14.50
CA PHE A 42 -4.32 -6.21 13.67
C PHE A 42 -5.25 -5.13 14.22
N ARG A 43 -6.38 -5.51 14.84
CA ARG A 43 -7.25 -4.55 15.55
C ARG A 43 -6.54 -3.93 16.75
N GLU A 44 -5.86 -4.75 17.56
CA GLU A 44 -5.03 -4.27 18.67
C GLU A 44 -3.95 -3.29 18.20
N PHE A 45 -3.28 -3.59 17.08
CA PHE A 45 -2.31 -2.68 16.48
C PHE A 45 -2.96 -1.37 16.04
N ALA A 46 -4.09 -1.44 15.32
CA ALA A 46 -4.82 -0.26 14.87
C ALA A 46 -5.34 0.59 16.03
N ASP A 47 -5.69 -0.02 17.17
CA ASP A 47 -6.16 0.68 18.36
C ASP A 47 -5.08 1.48 19.08
N LYS A 48 -3.82 1.20 18.81
CA LYS A 48 -2.70 2.03 19.29
C LYS A 48 -2.67 3.42 18.63
N VAL A 49 -3.29 3.57 17.47
CA VAL A 49 -3.46 4.87 16.80
C VAL A 49 -4.78 5.48 17.27
N THR A 50 -4.71 6.47 18.15
CA THR A 50 -5.89 7.10 18.76
C THR A 50 -6.77 7.81 17.74
N ASP A 51 -6.16 8.48 16.76
CA ASP A 51 -6.85 9.20 15.69
C ASP A 51 -7.04 8.30 14.48
N LYS A 52 -8.25 7.79 14.28
CA LYS A 52 -8.56 6.87 13.17
C LYS A 52 -8.40 7.50 11.78
N THR A 53 -8.34 8.82 11.68
CA THR A 53 -7.98 9.53 10.43
C THR A 53 -6.51 9.41 10.06
N LYS A 54 -5.73 8.74 10.88
CA LYS A 54 -4.31 8.41 10.66
C LYS A 54 -4.06 6.92 10.39
N ILE A 55 -5.13 6.15 10.20
CA ILE A 55 -5.04 4.75 9.77
C ILE A 55 -5.48 4.66 8.31
N PHE A 56 -4.65 4.07 7.47
CA PHE A 56 -4.92 3.89 6.04
C PHE A 56 -5.09 2.43 5.72
N ILE A 57 -6.17 2.09 5.02
CA ILE A 57 -6.57 0.71 4.73
C ILE A 57 -7.12 0.57 3.30
N PRO A 58 -6.95 -0.58 2.65
CA PRO A 58 -7.77 -0.93 1.50
C PRO A 58 -9.24 -1.00 1.89
N LYS A 59 -10.13 -0.53 1.02
CA LYS A 59 -11.57 -0.67 1.21
C LYS A 59 -11.95 -2.13 1.40
N GLY A 60 -12.78 -2.39 2.42
CA GLY A 60 -13.26 -3.73 2.75
C GLY A 60 -12.46 -4.44 3.83
N LEU A 61 -11.32 -3.90 4.29
CA LEU A 61 -10.67 -4.41 5.48
C LEU A 61 -11.53 -4.13 6.73
N PRO A 62 -11.65 -5.09 7.68
CA PRO A 62 -12.47 -4.95 8.87
C PRO A 62 -11.79 -4.10 9.96
N LEU A 63 -11.30 -2.92 9.58
CA LEU A 63 -10.69 -1.91 10.44
C LEU A 63 -11.34 -0.54 10.17
N GLU A 64 -11.32 0.32 11.17
CA GLU A 64 -11.70 1.72 11.02
C GLU A 64 -10.51 2.55 10.54
N GLY A 65 -10.70 3.36 9.50
CA GLY A 65 -9.64 4.20 8.96
C GLY A 65 -10.00 4.84 7.62
N ILE A 66 -9.05 5.56 7.06
CA ILE A 66 -9.14 6.15 5.72
C ILE A 66 -9.06 5.05 4.67
N SER A 67 -10.15 4.86 3.93
CA SER A 67 -10.24 3.82 2.90
C SER A 67 -9.59 4.25 1.59
N CYS A 68 -8.87 3.31 0.98
CA CYS A 68 -8.30 3.43 -0.37
C CYS A 68 -8.88 2.35 -1.28
N ALA A 69 -9.21 2.69 -2.52
CA ALA A 69 -9.74 1.73 -3.48
C ALA A 69 -9.28 2.02 -4.91
N ILE A 70 -9.33 0.99 -5.75
CA ILE A 70 -9.07 1.07 -7.19
C ILE A 70 -10.37 0.82 -7.94
N ASN A 71 -10.83 1.81 -8.70
CA ASN A 71 -12.09 1.80 -9.47
C ASN A 71 -13.36 1.58 -8.61
N GLU A 72 -13.27 1.84 -7.31
CA GLU A 72 -14.42 1.79 -6.40
C GLU A 72 -14.42 3.04 -5.53
N GLU A 73 -15.60 3.49 -5.11
CA GLU A 73 -15.71 4.67 -4.26
C GLU A 73 -15.11 4.43 -2.87
N ALA A 74 -14.17 5.31 -2.48
CA ALA A 74 -13.46 5.29 -1.20
C ALA A 74 -13.03 6.73 -0.84
N TYR A 75 -12.40 6.90 0.30
CA TYR A 75 -11.87 8.21 0.72
C TYR A 75 -10.77 8.69 -0.24
N PHE A 76 -9.90 7.77 -0.68
CA PHE A 76 -8.99 7.95 -1.81
C PHE A 76 -9.26 6.88 -2.87
N THR A 77 -9.52 7.30 -4.08
CA THR A 77 -9.85 6.38 -5.19
C THR A 77 -8.92 6.59 -6.37
N ALA A 78 -8.16 5.56 -6.74
CA ALA A 78 -7.49 5.53 -8.04
C ALA A 78 -8.48 5.10 -9.12
N PHE A 79 -8.56 5.85 -10.22
CA PHE A 79 -9.45 5.58 -11.34
C PHE A 79 -8.80 6.02 -12.66
N ASN A 80 -9.49 5.81 -13.79
CA ASN A 80 -8.98 6.15 -15.12
C ASN A 80 -7.58 5.57 -15.36
N ILE A 81 -7.39 4.30 -15.00
CA ILE A 81 -6.08 3.65 -15.01
C ILE A 81 -5.72 3.25 -16.43
N ARG A 82 -4.57 3.71 -16.88
CA ARG A 82 -3.99 3.45 -18.19
C ARG A 82 -2.58 2.88 -18.04
N ILE A 83 -2.13 2.15 -19.02
CA ILE A 83 -0.72 1.70 -19.10
C ILE A 83 -0.08 2.39 -20.31
N ILE A 84 0.86 3.27 -20.04
CA ILE A 84 1.58 4.04 -21.06
C ILE A 84 3.07 3.78 -20.85
N ASN A 85 3.78 3.32 -21.89
CA ASN A 85 5.20 2.99 -21.82
C ASN A 85 5.57 2.05 -20.65
N SER A 86 4.74 1.02 -20.41
CA SER A 86 4.89 0.06 -19.32
C SER A 86 4.81 0.67 -17.90
N GLN A 87 4.21 1.84 -17.75
CA GLN A 87 3.95 2.51 -16.49
C GLN A 87 2.44 2.71 -16.29
N TYR A 88 1.98 2.66 -15.06
CA TYR A 88 0.63 3.12 -14.73
C TYR A 88 0.58 4.65 -14.85
N VAL A 89 -0.49 5.12 -15.51
CA VAL A 89 -0.93 6.52 -15.47
C VAL A 89 -2.38 6.51 -15.02
N PHE A 90 -2.68 7.15 -13.92
CA PHE A 90 -3.99 7.11 -13.29
C PHE A 90 -4.35 8.44 -12.64
N ASP A 91 -5.62 8.61 -12.36
CA ASP A 91 -6.13 9.76 -11.65
C ASP A 91 -6.52 9.34 -10.23
N VAL A 92 -6.44 10.27 -9.27
CA VAL A 92 -6.80 10.01 -7.87
C VAL A 92 -7.84 11.02 -7.42
N LYS A 93 -9.04 10.52 -7.07
CA LYS A 93 -10.05 11.30 -6.36
C LYS A 93 -9.66 11.32 -4.88
N THR A 94 -9.51 12.52 -4.34
CA THR A 94 -9.31 12.78 -2.91
C THR A 94 -10.57 13.48 -2.36
N PRO A 95 -10.71 13.69 -1.06
CA PRO A 95 -11.84 14.43 -0.49
C PRO A 95 -11.99 15.86 -0.97
N SER A 96 -10.88 16.50 -1.36
CA SER A 96 -10.85 17.93 -1.70
C SER A 96 -10.65 18.22 -3.18
N GLU A 97 -10.04 17.30 -3.92
CA GLU A 97 -9.64 17.53 -5.31
C GLU A 97 -9.47 16.22 -6.09
N THR A 98 -9.30 16.34 -7.38
CA THR A 98 -8.84 15.24 -8.24
C THR A 98 -7.43 15.52 -8.70
N LEU A 99 -6.53 14.55 -8.47
CA LEU A 99 -5.17 14.58 -8.96
C LEU A 99 -5.12 13.81 -10.27
N GLU A 100 -4.68 14.45 -11.34
CA GLU A 100 -4.70 13.85 -12.68
C GLU A 100 -3.31 13.40 -13.10
N ASN A 101 -3.27 12.32 -13.91
CA ASN A 101 -2.06 11.85 -14.58
C ASN A 101 -0.90 11.50 -13.63
N ILE A 102 -1.20 10.88 -12.51
CA ILE A 102 -0.18 10.34 -11.61
C ILE A 102 0.51 9.16 -12.29
N GLU A 103 1.83 9.19 -12.36
CA GLU A 103 2.64 8.15 -12.98
C GLU A 103 3.30 7.25 -11.93
N PHE A 104 3.28 5.92 -12.19
CA PHE A 104 3.92 4.94 -11.31
C PHE A 104 4.49 3.75 -12.10
N GLY A 105 5.75 3.41 -11.87
CA GLY A 105 6.52 2.51 -12.74
C GLY A 105 6.46 1.02 -12.38
N LEU A 106 5.94 0.63 -11.21
CA LEU A 106 5.92 -0.79 -10.84
C LEU A 106 4.65 -1.48 -11.31
N PRO A 107 4.76 -2.67 -11.93
CA PRO A 107 3.61 -3.44 -12.39
C PRO A 107 2.87 -4.10 -11.21
N GLY A 108 1.61 -4.49 -11.47
CA GLY A 108 0.78 -5.23 -10.52
C GLY A 108 -0.22 -4.33 -9.77
N LYS A 109 -1.46 -4.82 -9.65
CA LYS A 109 -2.55 -4.11 -8.97
C LYS A 109 -2.24 -3.83 -7.49
N HIS A 110 -1.54 -4.76 -6.83
CA HIS A 110 -1.09 -4.59 -5.44
C HIS A 110 -0.11 -3.42 -5.31
N ASN A 111 0.84 -3.27 -6.25
CA ASN A 111 1.77 -2.14 -6.26
C ASN A 111 1.06 -0.81 -6.51
N LEU A 112 0.04 -0.80 -7.38
CA LEU A 112 -0.80 0.38 -7.59
C LEU A 112 -1.57 0.76 -6.32
N MET A 113 -2.11 -0.23 -5.58
CA MET A 113 -2.75 0.01 -4.28
C MET A 113 -1.76 0.57 -3.26
N ASN A 114 -0.57 0.01 -3.17
CA ASN A 114 0.49 0.51 -2.28
C ASN A 114 0.89 1.96 -2.63
N ALA A 115 0.99 2.29 -3.92
CA ALA A 115 1.25 3.65 -4.39
C ALA A 115 0.11 4.61 -4.01
N LEU A 116 -1.15 4.19 -4.16
CA LEU A 116 -2.31 4.97 -3.76
C LEU A 116 -2.32 5.23 -2.24
N MET A 117 -2.05 4.22 -1.43
CA MET A 117 -2.00 4.35 0.03
C MET A 117 -0.84 5.27 0.47
N ALA A 118 0.33 5.15 -0.15
CA ALA A 118 1.46 6.05 0.10
C ALA A 118 1.13 7.50 -0.27
N LEU A 119 0.45 7.71 -1.42
CA LEU A 119 -0.06 9.02 -1.84
C LEU A 119 -1.06 9.57 -0.83
N ALA A 120 -2.03 8.75 -0.39
CA ALA A 120 -3.05 9.14 0.58
C ALA A 120 -2.43 9.60 1.90
N MET A 121 -1.46 8.84 2.42
CA MET A 121 -0.70 9.21 3.61
C MET A 121 0.01 10.55 3.41
N ALA A 122 0.82 10.68 2.36
CA ALA A 122 1.59 11.88 2.07
C ALA A 122 0.70 13.12 1.91
N LYS A 123 -0.44 12.96 1.23
CA LYS A 123 -1.43 14.03 1.04
C LYS A 123 -2.08 14.46 2.35
N THR A 124 -2.41 13.51 3.21
CA THR A 124 -2.97 13.77 4.55
C THR A 124 -1.96 14.51 5.45
N PHE A 125 -0.66 14.31 5.22
CA PHE A 125 0.41 15.08 5.87
C PHE A 125 0.63 16.47 5.29
N GLY A 126 -0.10 16.86 4.23
CA GLY A 126 0.01 18.14 3.61
C GLY A 126 1.21 18.31 2.67
N LEU A 127 1.79 17.20 2.18
CA LEU A 127 2.85 17.29 1.18
C LEU A 127 2.27 17.83 -0.15
N PRO A 128 3.05 18.66 -0.88
CA PRO A 128 2.65 19.15 -2.20
C PRO A 128 2.41 17.99 -3.18
N THR A 129 1.35 18.08 -3.97
CA THR A 129 1.01 17.05 -4.98
C THR A 129 2.14 16.80 -5.96
N GLU A 130 2.87 17.85 -6.35
CA GLU A 130 4.00 17.75 -7.28
C GLU A 130 5.15 16.90 -6.72
N ASP A 131 5.44 17.04 -5.43
CA ASP A 131 6.48 16.26 -4.75
C ASP A 131 6.06 14.78 -4.66
N ILE A 132 4.79 14.51 -4.33
CA ILE A 132 4.24 13.16 -4.28
C ILE A 132 4.29 12.51 -5.66
N ALA A 133 3.84 13.20 -6.70
CA ALA A 133 3.86 12.70 -8.08
C ALA A 133 5.29 12.42 -8.56
N SER A 134 6.23 13.32 -8.25
CA SER A 134 7.65 13.16 -8.57
C SER A 134 8.26 11.94 -7.86
N ALA A 135 7.95 11.75 -6.58
CA ALA A 135 8.42 10.61 -5.81
C ALA A 135 7.88 9.28 -6.37
N LEU A 136 6.58 9.20 -6.68
CA LEU A 136 5.98 7.99 -7.26
C LEU A 136 6.56 7.65 -8.63
N ARG A 137 6.74 8.64 -9.51
CA ARG A 137 7.36 8.47 -10.83
C ARG A 137 8.80 7.97 -10.74
N SER A 138 9.56 8.47 -9.79
CA SER A 138 10.98 8.13 -9.61
C SER A 138 11.22 6.85 -8.83
N PHE A 139 10.20 6.29 -8.17
CA PHE A 139 10.33 5.12 -7.32
C PHE A 139 10.72 3.87 -8.13
N LYS A 140 11.82 3.24 -7.76
CA LYS A 140 12.39 2.08 -8.47
C LYS A 140 12.02 0.73 -7.87
N GLY A 141 11.18 0.74 -6.83
CA GLY A 141 10.81 -0.46 -6.11
C GLY A 141 11.76 -0.80 -4.96
N ILE A 142 11.52 -1.95 -4.40
CA ILE A 142 12.29 -2.51 -3.28
C ILE A 142 13.10 -3.69 -3.82
N LYS A 143 14.33 -3.86 -3.36
CA LYS A 143 15.16 -5.02 -3.75
C LYS A 143 14.42 -6.33 -3.46
N ARG A 144 14.51 -7.29 -4.38
CA ARG A 144 13.85 -8.60 -4.28
C ARG A 144 12.31 -8.54 -4.26
N ARG A 145 11.70 -7.42 -4.70
CA ARG A 145 10.26 -7.30 -4.97
C ARG A 145 10.11 -6.91 -6.43
N PHE A 146 9.88 -7.90 -7.32
CA PHE A 146 9.80 -7.75 -8.77
C PHE A 146 10.98 -6.92 -9.36
N SER A 147 12.20 -7.23 -8.89
CA SER A 147 13.39 -6.47 -9.25
C SER A 147 13.97 -6.96 -10.57
N TYR A 148 13.97 -6.08 -11.59
CA TYR A 148 14.63 -6.38 -12.85
C TYR A 148 16.17 -6.42 -12.66
N GLN A 149 16.76 -7.59 -12.77
CA GLN A 149 18.22 -7.77 -12.77
C GLN A 149 18.79 -7.60 -14.18
N ILE A 150 18.03 -8.07 -15.20
CA ILE A 150 18.32 -7.86 -16.60
C ILE A 150 17.01 -7.48 -17.31
N LYS A 151 17.04 -6.39 -18.09
CA LYS A 151 15.92 -5.98 -18.92
C LYS A 151 16.43 -5.59 -20.30
N SER A 152 16.33 -6.50 -21.27
CA SER A 152 16.68 -6.28 -22.66
C SER A 152 15.58 -6.85 -23.57
N GLU A 153 15.67 -6.57 -24.87
CA GLU A 153 14.73 -7.14 -25.85
C GLU A 153 14.78 -8.67 -25.94
N LYS A 154 15.94 -9.26 -25.60
CA LYS A 154 16.17 -10.71 -25.75
C LYS A 154 16.06 -11.48 -24.44
N LEU A 155 16.21 -10.80 -23.29
CA LEU A 155 16.24 -11.44 -21.98
C LEU A 155 15.69 -10.51 -20.93
N VAL A 156 14.74 -11.02 -20.16
CA VAL A 156 14.23 -10.39 -18.93
C VAL A 156 14.51 -11.34 -17.78
N TYR A 157 15.27 -10.87 -16.79
CA TYR A 157 15.50 -11.61 -15.55
C TYR A 157 15.00 -10.78 -14.37
N ILE A 158 14.08 -11.36 -13.60
CA ILE A 158 13.42 -10.72 -12.47
C ILE A 158 13.76 -11.53 -11.22
N ASP A 159 14.14 -10.85 -10.16
CA ASP A 159 14.29 -11.37 -8.80
C ASP A 159 13.09 -10.94 -7.95
N ASP A 160 12.35 -11.92 -7.42
CA ASP A 160 11.19 -11.67 -6.58
C ASP A 160 11.18 -12.65 -5.39
N TYR A 161 11.06 -12.13 -4.19
CA TYR A 161 10.91 -12.90 -2.96
C TYR A 161 9.44 -13.31 -2.74
N ALA A 162 8.74 -13.65 -3.79
CA ALA A 162 7.36 -14.09 -3.72
C ALA A 162 7.26 -15.44 -2.98
N HIS A 163 6.56 -15.45 -1.85
CA HIS A 163 6.35 -16.64 -1.02
C HIS A 163 4.92 -16.76 -0.49
N HIS A 164 4.07 -15.75 -0.69
CA HIS A 164 2.67 -15.74 -0.33
C HIS A 164 1.78 -15.85 -1.59
N PRO A 165 0.74 -16.71 -1.61
CA PRO A 165 -0.08 -16.96 -2.81
C PRO A 165 -0.81 -15.73 -3.35
N THR A 166 -1.21 -14.80 -2.47
CA THR A 166 -1.91 -13.56 -2.86
C THR A 166 -0.96 -12.45 -3.22
#